data_1be5fb0d54011ebd740f52f8a3c2df6a
#
_entry.id   1be5fb0d54011ebd740f52f8a3c2df6a
#
_cell.length_a   1.000
_cell.length_b   1.000
_cell.length_c   1.000
_cell.angle_alpha   90.00
_cell.angle_beta   90.00
_cell.angle_gamma   90.00
#
_symmetry.space_group_name_H-M   'P 1'
#
loop_
_entity.id
_entity.type
_entity.pdbx_description
1 polymer ?
#
loop_
_entity_poly.entity_id
_entity_poly.type
_entity_poly.pdbx_seq_one_letter_code
_entity_poly.pdbx_strand_id
1 'polypeptide(L)'
;WAGPLEWNPDDPEGSEKHLMRLDPNAVRTIDRTGGTVLHSSRTNPGKVKEEDLPDFLKGKFEKNDKGLYDCTPHVLRVMEALEIDALVPIGGDDTLSYGARLHQEGMKVMSVPKTMDNDVFGTDYCIGFSTAVSRSVEHINSLRTSTGSHERIAVIELFGRNSGETALIAGYLADVDRALIAEVPFDVNRLSEQLLKDRTDNPSHYSMVVVSEGAQMQGGEIVERGEADAYGHRKLGGVGELLGEEIKRITGVGIVSQSLGYMMRAGAPDALDLMVAKSYGTMAVQLLDEGKHGLMMAIRDGNYTTVPGDTCIKGQRRVDVDALYDTQAYRPRIAKVTGMPMFLY
;
A
#
# COMPACT_ATOMS: atom_id res chain seq x y z
N TRP A 1 0.70 -1.62 -15.64
CA TRP A 1 1.27 -1.28 -16.95
C TRP A 1 0.82 -2.24 -18.08
N ALA A 2 -0.31 -2.95 -17.92
CA ALA A 2 -0.81 -3.85 -18.95
C ALA A 2 -1.21 -3.08 -20.23
N GLY A 3 -1.94 -1.97 -20.11
CA GLY A 3 -2.40 -1.20 -21.27
C GLY A 3 -1.28 -0.88 -22.28
N PRO A 4 -0.19 -0.22 -21.86
CA PRO A 4 0.94 0.05 -22.74
C PRO A 4 1.66 -1.20 -23.28
N LEU A 5 1.64 -2.31 -22.55
CA LEU A 5 2.23 -3.57 -23.04
C LEU A 5 1.37 -4.22 -24.12
N GLU A 6 0.05 -4.18 -23.96
CA GLU A 6 -0.92 -4.87 -24.83
C GLU A 6 -1.38 -4.02 -26.01
N TRP A 7 -1.13 -2.70 -25.99
CA TRP A 7 -1.49 -1.84 -27.12
C TRP A 7 -0.54 -2.07 -28.29
N ASN A 8 -1.11 -2.36 -29.48
CA ASN A 8 -0.33 -2.66 -30.67
C ASN A 8 -0.34 -1.46 -31.64
N PRO A 9 0.80 -0.79 -31.88
CA PRO A 9 0.91 0.31 -32.84
C PRO A 9 0.54 -0.06 -34.27
N ASP A 10 0.66 -1.34 -34.60
CA ASP A 10 0.36 -1.85 -35.94
C ASP A 10 -1.13 -2.23 -36.11
N ASP A 11 -1.92 -2.24 -35.02
CA ASP A 11 -3.37 -2.45 -34.98
C ASP A 11 -4.03 -1.53 -33.92
N PRO A 12 -4.11 -0.22 -34.18
CA PRO A 12 -4.69 0.74 -33.23
C PRO A 12 -6.17 0.47 -32.93
N GLU A 13 -6.98 0.09 -33.94
CA GLU A 13 -8.42 -0.16 -33.77
C GLU A 13 -8.67 -1.35 -32.83
N GLY A 14 -7.96 -2.45 -33.02
CA GLY A 14 -8.05 -3.64 -32.15
C GLY A 14 -7.53 -3.38 -30.73
N SER A 15 -6.72 -2.33 -30.56
CA SER A 15 -6.07 -1.96 -29.30
C SER A 15 -6.82 -0.89 -28.51
N GLU A 16 -7.89 -0.26 -29.03
CA GLU A 16 -8.64 0.81 -28.36
C GLU A 16 -9.15 0.41 -26.97
N LYS A 17 -9.47 -0.86 -26.75
CA LYS A 17 -9.89 -1.39 -25.44
C LYS A 17 -8.86 -1.21 -24.31
N HIS A 18 -7.59 -0.96 -24.64
CA HIS A 18 -6.51 -0.73 -23.69
C HIS A 18 -6.29 0.75 -23.37
N LEU A 19 -7.11 1.62 -23.93
CA LEU A 19 -7.08 3.07 -23.74
C LEU A 19 -8.42 3.59 -23.23
N MET A 20 -8.36 4.63 -22.41
CA MET A 20 -9.53 5.43 -22.02
C MET A 20 -9.20 6.90 -22.25
N ARG A 21 -9.87 7.52 -23.22
CA ARG A 21 -9.79 8.98 -23.39
C ARG A 21 -10.61 9.65 -22.30
N LEU A 22 -9.96 10.55 -21.58
CA LEU A 22 -10.57 11.31 -20.49
C LEU A 22 -10.76 12.76 -20.90
N ASP A 23 -11.93 13.29 -20.64
CA ASP A 23 -12.26 14.71 -20.77
C ASP A 23 -12.82 15.25 -19.44
N PRO A 24 -13.00 16.57 -19.26
CA PRO A 24 -13.53 17.14 -18.03
C PRO A 24 -14.90 16.57 -17.59
N ASN A 25 -15.75 16.13 -18.53
CA ASN A 25 -17.04 15.55 -18.20
C ASN A 25 -16.89 14.10 -17.69
N ALA A 26 -16.03 13.31 -18.34
CA ALA A 26 -15.75 11.93 -17.95
C ALA A 26 -15.18 11.83 -16.53
N VAL A 27 -14.34 12.80 -16.12
CA VAL A 27 -13.71 12.79 -14.80
C VAL A 27 -14.48 13.55 -13.71
N ARG A 28 -15.57 14.23 -14.06
CA ARG A 28 -16.29 15.16 -13.17
C ARG A 28 -16.76 14.55 -11.85
N THR A 29 -17.02 13.26 -11.82
CA THR A 29 -17.62 12.57 -10.67
C THR A 29 -16.83 11.37 -10.17
N ILE A 30 -15.68 11.08 -10.77
CA ILE A 30 -14.89 9.88 -10.41
C ILE A 30 -14.30 9.94 -9.00
N ASP A 31 -14.12 11.15 -8.44
CA ASP A 31 -13.66 11.37 -7.08
C ASP A 31 -14.68 11.02 -5.99
N ARG A 32 -15.93 10.71 -6.36
CA ARG A 32 -17.01 10.38 -5.43
C ARG A 32 -17.10 8.89 -5.10
N THR A 33 -16.37 8.08 -5.83
CA THR A 33 -16.34 6.62 -5.67
C THR A 33 -14.91 6.15 -5.36
N GLY A 34 -14.77 4.99 -4.75
CA GLY A 34 -13.46 4.40 -4.53
C GLY A 34 -12.94 3.63 -5.74
N GLY A 35 -11.75 3.08 -5.59
CA GLY A 35 -11.06 2.33 -6.64
C GLY A 35 -10.38 3.23 -7.66
N THR A 36 -10.20 2.71 -8.88
CA THR A 36 -9.62 3.45 -10.00
C THR A 36 -10.44 3.21 -11.28
N VAL A 37 -10.80 4.30 -11.95
CA VAL A 37 -11.53 4.24 -13.23
C VAL A 37 -10.69 3.60 -14.34
N LEU A 38 -9.36 3.73 -14.26
CA LEU A 38 -8.41 3.14 -15.23
C LEU A 38 -8.07 1.68 -14.92
N HIS A 39 -8.67 1.10 -13.88
CA HIS A 39 -8.33 -0.20 -13.34
C HIS A 39 -6.85 -0.30 -12.89
N SER A 40 -6.44 -1.45 -12.40
CA SER A 40 -5.07 -1.71 -11.96
C SER A 40 -4.54 -3.00 -12.56
N SER A 41 -3.23 -3.05 -12.79
CA SER A 41 -2.55 -4.27 -13.20
C SER A 41 -1.27 -4.48 -12.38
N ARG A 42 -0.83 -5.74 -12.30
CA ARG A 42 0.46 -6.12 -11.73
C ARG A 42 1.50 -6.42 -12.81
N THR A 43 1.33 -5.85 -13.98
CA THR A 43 2.22 -6.04 -15.12
C THR A 43 3.42 -5.13 -15.00
N ASN A 44 4.62 -5.69 -15.22
CA ASN A 44 5.87 -4.95 -15.35
C ASN A 44 6.44 -5.20 -16.75
N PRO A 45 6.34 -4.25 -17.69
CA PRO A 45 6.83 -4.45 -19.05
C PRO A 45 8.34 -4.65 -19.16
N GLY A 46 9.12 -4.28 -18.14
CA GLY A 46 10.55 -4.58 -18.07
C GLY A 46 10.88 -6.00 -17.60
N LYS A 47 9.85 -6.80 -17.20
CA LYS A 47 10.02 -8.15 -16.63
C LYS A 47 8.86 -9.06 -17.01
N VAL A 48 8.58 -9.21 -18.30
CA VAL A 48 7.43 -9.98 -18.81
C VAL A 48 7.80 -11.46 -18.91
N LYS A 49 6.95 -12.33 -18.37
CA LYS A 49 7.07 -13.78 -18.56
C LYS A 49 6.60 -14.17 -19.95
N GLU A 50 7.02 -15.34 -20.44
CA GLU A 50 6.63 -15.81 -21.76
C GLU A 50 5.11 -16.03 -21.92
N GLU A 51 4.47 -16.47 -20.85
CA GLU A 51 3.01 -16.70 -20.79
C GLU A 51 2.20 -15.40 -20.83
N ASP A 52 2.80 -14.28 -20.37
CA ASP A 52 2.19 -12.96 -20.32
C ASP A 52 2.57 -12.08 -21.52
N LEU A 53 3.42 -12.60 -22.43
CA LEU A 53 3.89 -11.84 -23.58
C LEU A 53 2.79 -11.79 -24.66
N PRO A 54 2.32 -10.61 -25.10
CA PRO A 54 1.37 -10.48 -26.19
C PRO A 54 1.85 -11.18 -27.46
N ASP A 55 0.95 -11.86 -28.20
CA ASP A 55 1.29 -12.64 -29.37
C ASP A 55 2.04 -11.84 -30.43
N PHE A 56 1.67 -10.59 -30.64
CA PHE A 56 2.31 -9.71 -31.62
C PHE A 56 3.74 -9.28 -31.24
N LEU A 57 4.17 -9.52 -29.99
CA LEU A 57 5.53 -9.28 -29.50
C LEU A 57 6.40 -10.53 -29.48
N LYS A 58 5.84 -11.70 -29.69
CA LYS A 58 6.60 -12.96 -29.75
C LYS A 58 7.67 -12.92 -30.86
N GLY A 59 8.88 -13.24 -30.48
CA GLY A 59 10.04 -13.21 -31.36
C GLY A 59 10.63 -11.81 -31.67
N LYS A 60 10.08 -10.74 -31.07
CA LYS A 60 10.59 -9.37 -31.21
C LYS A 60 11.61 -8.98 -30.14
N PHE A 61 11.67 -9.71 -29.03
CA PHE A 61 12.56 -9.45 -27.90
C PHE A 61 13.30 -10.72 -27.50
N GLU A 62 14.49 -10.55 -26.95
CA GLU A 62 15.29 -11.64 -26.38
C GLU A 62 15.04 -11.77 -24.87
N LYS A 63 15.15 -13.00 -24.35
CA LYS A 63 15.09 -13.28 -22.92
C LYS A 63 16.39 -12.85 -22.25
N ASN A 64 16.27 -12.23 -21.10
CA ASN A 64 17.41 -12.02 -20.22
C ASN A 64 17.84 -13.32 -19.51
N ASP A 65 18.92 -13.26 -18.72
CA ASP A 65 19.45 -14.41 -17.97
C ASP A 65 18.45 -15.06 -16.99
N LYS A 66 17.39 -14.33 -16.63
CA LYS A 66 16.29 -14.82 -15.77
C LYS A 66 15.10 -15.39 -16.57
N GLY A 67 15.20 -15.48 -17.89
CA GLY A 67 14.14 -15.96 -18.75
C GLY A 67 12.97 -14.98 -18.96
N LEU A 68 13.14 -13.70 -18.63
CA LEU A 68 12.13 -12.64 -18.75
C LEU A 68 12.43 -11.73 -19.94
N TYR A 69 11.39 -11.15 -20.52
CA TYR A 69 11.48 -10.19 -21.62
C TYR A 69 11.42 -8.74 -21.10
N ASP A 70 12.28 -7.87 -21.62
CA ASP A 70 12.19 -6.42 -21.43
C ASP A 70 11.49 -5.79 -22.63
N CYS A 71 10.19 -5.50 -22.48
CA CYS A 71 9.35 -4.87 -23.49
C CYS A 71 9.33 -3.34 -23.38
N THR A 72 10.23 -2.72 -22.61
CA THR A 72 10.31 -1.25 -22.47
C THR A 72 10.42 -0.52 -23.80
N PRO A 73 11.22 -0.99 -24.80
CA PRO A 73 11.25 -0.35 -26.13
C PRO A 73 9.90 -0.35 -26.84
N HIS A 74 9.09 -1.39 -26.65
CA HIS A 74 7.72 -1.42 -27.18
C HIS A 74 6.83 -0.38 -26.48
N VAL A 75 6.88 -0.27 -25.15
CA VAL A 75 6.12 0.73 -24.40
C VAL A 75 6.45 2.15 -24.87
N LEU A 76 7.71 2.46 -25.13
CA LEU A 76 8.12 3.77 -25.65
C LEU A 76 7.54 4.02 -27.06
N ARG A 77 7.56 3.02 -27.95
CA ARG A 77 6.89 3.11 -29.26
C ARG A 77 5.38 3.36 -29.14
N VAL A 78 4.74 2.76 -28.15
CA VAL A 78 3.31 2.99 -27.87
C VAL A 78 3.07 4.44 -27.43
N MET A 79 3.91 4.98 -26.54
CA MET A 79 3.80 6.37 -26.11
C MET A 79 3.97 7.35 -27.28
N GLU A 80 4.93 7.09 -28.17
CA GLU A 80 5.15 7.88 -29.39
C GLU A 80 3.95 7.77 -30.35
N ALA A 81 3.47 6.57 -30.64
CA ALA A 81 2.33 6.34 -31.52
C ALA A 81 1.02 6.94 -31.04
N LEU A 82 0.86 7.09 -29.72
CA LEU A 82 -0.27 7.74 -29.06
C LEU A 82 -0.09 9.24 -28.89
N GLU A 83 1.05 9.80 -29.35
CA GLU A 83 1.40 11.23 -29.18
C GLU A 83 1.33 11.69 -27.72
N ILE A 84 1.81 10.86 -26.77
CA ILE A 84 1.81 11.18 -25.34
C ILE A 84 3.05 12.04 -25.02
N ASP A 85 2.83 13.30 -24.68
CA ASP A 85 3.88 14.25 -24.33
C ASP A 85 4.50 14.00 -22.95
N ALA A 86 3.68 13.56 -21.99
CA ALA A 86 4.11 13.31 -20.62
C ALA A 86 3.26 12.21 -19.97
N LEU A 87 3.83 11.54 -18.98
CA LEU A 87 3.20 10.45 -18.26
C LEU A 87 3.12 10.77 -16.76
N VAL A 88 1.95 10.53 -16.17
CA VAL A 88 1.73 10.66 -14.72
C VAL A 88 1.36 9.30 -14.14
N PRO A 89 2.34 8.44 -13.78
CA PRO A 89 2.08 7.19 -13.09
C PRO A 89 1.57 7.45 -11.66
N ILE A 90 0.45 6.82 -11.29
CA ILE A 90 -0.18 6.93 -9.99
C ILE A 90 -0.20 5.53 -9.36
N GLY A 91 0.59 5.29 -8.32
CA GLY A 91 0.67 3.97 -7.71
C GLY A 91 1.70 3.85 -6.59
N GLY A 92 1.92 2.62 -6.14
CA GLY A 92 2.97 2.27 -5.17
C GLY A 92 4.35 2.09 -5.82
N ASP A 93 5.31 1.59 -5.06
CA ASP A 93 6.71 1.41 -5.45
C ASP A 93 6.90 0.76 -6.81
N ASP A 94 6.16 -0.30 -7.10
CA ASP A 94 6.23 -1.03 -8.36
C ASP A 94 5.87 -0.15 -9.57
N THR A 95 4.79 0.63 -9.44
CA THR A 95 4.33 1.55 -10.49
C THR A 95 5.32 2.69 -10.69
N LEU A 96 5.79 3.25 -9.59
CA LEU A 96 6.68 4.41 -9.60
C LEU A 96 8.10 4.05 -10.06
N SER A 97 8.60 2.86 -9.68
CA SER A 97 9.91 2.37 -10.12
C SER A 97 9.96 2.19 -11.64
N TYR A 98 8.89 1.65 -12.24
CA TYR A 98 8.82 1.56 -13.70
C TYR A 98 8.65 2.91 -14.38
N GLY A 99 7.91 3.85 -13.76
CA GLY A 99 7.86 5.26 -14.19
C GLY A 99 9.24 5.92 -14.19
N ALA A 100 10.03 5.71 -13.14
CA ALA A 100 11.41 6.20 -13.06
C ALA A 100 12.30 5.60 -14.18
N ARG A 101 12.12 4.31 -14.50
CA ARG A 101 12.80 3.68 -15.63
C ARG A 101 12.40 4.34 -16.97
N LEU A 102 11.14 4.58 -17.24
CA LEU A 102 10.69 5.26 -18.44
C LEU A 102 11.26 6.67 -18.55
N HIS A 103 11.42 7.36 -17.42
CA HIS A 103 12.08 8.65 -17.40
C HIS A 103 13.55 8.57 -17.81
N GLN A 104 14.29 7.58 -17.34
CA GLN A 104 15.69 7.33 -17.75
C GLN A 104 15.83 7.04 -19.24
N GLU A 105 14.80 6.46 -19.85
CA GLU A 105 14.72 6.19 -21.30
C GLU A 105 14.21 7.42 -22.12
N GLY A 106 14.04 8.58 -21.48
CA GLY A 106 13.73 9.85 -22.16
C GLY A 106 12.26 10.30 -22.08
N MET A 107 11.36 9.52 -21.46
CA MET A 107 9.97 9.95 -21.29
C MET A 107 9.86 11.04 -20.20
N LYS A 108 9.01 12.06 -20.42
CA LYS A 108 8.68 13.03 -19.36
C LYS A 108 7.73 12.37 -18.36
N VAL A 109 8.17 12.22 -17.12
CA VAL A 109 7.40 11.52 -16.09
C VAL A 109 7.26 12.37 -14.83
N MET A 110 6.03 12.42 -14.27
CA MET A 110 5.72 13.01 -12.97
C MET A 110 5.00 11.96 -12.11
N SER A 111 5.66 11.46 -11.08
CA SER A 111 5.17 10.35 -10.27
C SER A 111 4.27 10.80 -9.12
N VAL A 112 3.15 10.10 -8.88
CA VAL A 112 2.22 10.37 -7.78
C VAL A 112 2.13 9.14 -6.87
N PRO A 113 2.60 9.22 -5.60
CA PRO A 113 2.59 8.10 -4.68
C PRO A 113 1.17 7.80 -4.19
N LYS A 114 0.70 6.58 -4.44
CA LYS A 114 -0.61 6.08 -4.05
C LYS A 114 -0.48 4.63 -3.58
N THR A 115 -0.50 4.46 -2.27
CA THR A 115 -0.56 3.18 -1.59
C THR A 115 -1.20 3.38 -0.22
N MET A 116 -1.95 2.39 0.24
CA MET A 116 -2.53 2.40 1.58
C MET A 116 -1.52 2.05 2.67
N ASP A 117 -0.38 1.47 2.33
CA ASP A 117 0.65 1.05 3.27
C ASP A 117 1.56 2.20 3.73
N ASN A 118 1.48 3.35 3.04
CA ASN A 118 2.28 4.56 3.28
C ASN A 118 3.80 4.31 3.28
N ASP A 119 4.26 3.33 2.49
CA ASP A 119 5.62 2.79 2.52
C ASP A 119 6.55 3.31 1.40
N VAL A 120 6.06 4.22 0.52
CA VAL A 120 6.89 4.81 -0.54
C VAL A 120 7.96 5.72 0.05
N PHE A 121 9.22 5.41 -0.25
CA PHE A 121 10.35 6.20 0.21
C PHE A 121 10.41 7.58 -0.46
N GLY A 122 10.67 8.62 0.35
CA GLY A 122 10.79 9.99 -0.12
C GLY A 122 9.58 10.88 0.10
N THR A 123 8.48 10.34 0.61
CA THR A 123 7.31 11.13 1.02
C THR A 123 6.81 10.68 2.39
N ASP A 124 6.25 11.61 3.14
CA ASP A 124 5.64 11.33 4.44
C ASP A 124 4.20 10.82 4.30
N TYR A 125 3.58 11.02 3.13
CA TYR A 125 2.20 10.65 2.90
C TYR A 125 1.95 10.13 1.49
N CYS A 126 1.23 9.01 1.39
CA CYS A 126 0.74 8.42 0.15
C CYS A 126 -0.81 8.46 0.12
N ILE A 127 -1.38 8.74 -1.05
CA ILE A 127 -2.83 8.69 -1.27
C ILE A 127 -3.35 7.27 -0.97
N GLY A 128 -4.42 7.17 -0.18
CA GLY A 128 -5.05 5.91 0.22
C GLY A 128 -4.78 5.51 1.68
N PHE A 129 -3.75 6.07 2.32
CA PHE A 129 -3.40 5.74 3.69
C PHE A 129 -4.48 6.17 4.69
N SER A 130 -4.90 7.44 4.67
CA SER A 130 -5.91 7.96 5.59
C SER A 130 -7.25 7.22 5.45
N THR A 131 -7.69 6.95 4.23
CA THR A 131 -8.90 6.17 3.98
C THR A 131 -8.78 4.76 4.59
N ALA A 132 -7.63 4.10 4.40
CA ALA A 132 -7.40 2.77 4.94
C ALA A 132 -7.43 2.76 6.48
N VAL A 133 -6.81 3.74 7.11
CA VAL A 133 -6.84 3.91 8.57
C VAL A 133 -8.27 4.18 9.05
N SER A 134 -8.99 5.12 8.44
CA SER A 134 -10.37 5.47 8.82
C SER A 134 -11.30 4.25 8.74
N ARG A 135 -11.21 3.47 7.65
CA ARG A 135 -11.98 2.23 7.50
C ARG A 135 -11.59 1.16 8.52
N SER A 136 -10.30 1.03 8.80
CA SER A 136 -9.83 0.08 9.82
C SER A 136 -10.39 0.42 11.20
N VAL A 137 -10.33 1.68 11.60
CA VAL A 137 -10.87 2.18 12.89
C VAL A 137 -12.37 1.89 13.00
N GLU A 138 -13.14 2.16 11.93
CA GLU A 138 -14.58 1.89 11.88
C GLU A 138 -14.88 0.39 12.09
N HIS A 139 -14.17 -0.50 11.41
CA HIS A 139 -14.36 -1.94 11.53
C HIS A 139 -13.88 -2.49 12.87
N ILE A 140 -12.75 -2.02 13.39
CA ILE A 140 -12.24 -2.40 14.72
C ILE A 140 -13.27 -2.04 15.79
N ASN A 141 -13.81 -0.82 15.76
CA ASN A 141 -14.81 -0.38 16.72
C ASN A 141 -16.12 -1.18 16.62
N SER A 142 -16.53 -1.56 15.41
CA SER A 142 -17.70 -2.41 15.20
C SER A 142 -17.53 -3.80 15.82
N LEU A 143 -16.32 -4.37 15.76
CA LEU A 143 -16.02 -5.68 16.37
C LEU A 143 -16.03 -5.68 17.89
N ARG A 144 -15.88 -4.53 18.56
CA ARG A 144 -15.94 -4.42 20.03
C ARG A 144 -17.24 -4.98 20.60
N THR A 145 -18.36 -4.75 19.90
CA THR A 145 -19.67 -5.20 20.35
C THR A 145 -19.74 -6.73 20.48
N SER A 146 -19.33 -7.46 19.44
CA SER A 146 -19.36 -8.92 19.47
C SER A 146 -18.26 -9.49 20.35
N THR A 147 -17.08 -8.88 20.36
CA THR A 147 -15.95 -9.31 21.19
C THR A 147 -16.28 -9.20 22.67
N GLY A 148 -16.85 -8.07 23.10
CA GLY A 148 -17.27 -7.85 24.48
C GLY A 148 -18.45 -8.72 24.89
N SER A 149 -19.47 -8.88 24.03
CA SER A 149 -20.63 -9.73 24.34
C SER A 149 -20.25 -11.21 24.60
N HIS A 150 -19.16 -11.67 24.02
CA HIS A 150 -18.67 -13.04 24.17
C HIS A 150 -17.44 -13.15 25.08
N GLU A 151 -16.99 -12.04 25.68
CA GLU A 151 -15.81 -11.96 26.54
C GLU A 151 -14.55 -12.59 25.94
N ARG A 152 -14.29 -12.31 24.66
CA ARG A 152 -13.21 -12.94 23.87
C ARG A 152 -12.00 -12.01 23.70
N ILE A 153 -10.96 -12.56 23.10
CA ILE A 153 -9.83 -11.78 22.57
C ILE A 153 -10.04 -11.62 21.05
N ALA A 154 -10.03 -10.40 20.54
CA ALA A 154 -10.06 -10.14 19.11
C ALA A 154 -8.65 -10.00 18.54
N VAL A 155 -8.38 -10.70 17.44
CA VAL A 155 -7.16 -10.61 16.63
C VAL A 155 -7.57 -10.09 15.26
N ILE A 156 -7.12 -8.89 14.90
CA ILE A 156 -7.55 -8.21 13.67
C ILE A 156 -6.35 -7.97 12.78
N GLU A 157 -6.30 -8.70 11.65
CA GLU A 157 -5.23 -8.55 10.67
C GLU A 157 -5.51 -7.39 9.72
N LEU A 158 -4.53 -6.51 9.55
CA LEU A 158 -4.54 -5.37 8.66
C LEU A 158 -3.46 -5.53 7.57
N PHE A 159 -3.68 -4.92 6.41
CA PHE A 159 -2.62 -4.78 5.42
C PHE A 159 -1.46 -3.94 5.97
N GLY A 160 -0.29 -4.11 5.41
CA GLY A 160 0.97 -3.48 5.81
C GLY A 160 2.12 -4.46 5.65
N ARG A 161 2.58 -4.66 4.41
CA ARG A 161 3.62 -5.64 4.08
C ARG A 161 4.97 -5.26 4.67
N ASN A 162 5.42 -4.07 4.32
CA ASN A 162 6.78 -3.59 4.60
C ASN A 162 6.79 -2.56 5.71
N SER A 163 5.66 -1.92 5.97
CA SER A 163 5.46 -0.93 7.01
C SER A 163 4.25 -1.30 7.86
N GLY A 164 4.42 -1.30 9.16
CA GLY A 164 3.34 -1.49 10.13
C GLY A 164 2.56 -0.22 10.44
N GLU A 165 2.74 0.86 9.68
CA GLU A 165 2.17 2.17 10.00
C GLU A 165 0.64 2.15 10.03
N THR A 166 0.00 1.42 9.11
CA THR A 166 -1.46 1.27 9.12
C THR A 166 -1.96 0.59 10.40
N ALA A 167 -1.28 -0.48 10.84
CA ALA A 167 -1.63 -1.16 12.09
C ALA A 167 -1.34 -0.29 13.33
N LEU A 168 -0.23 0.44 13.30
CA LEU A 168 0.15 1.38 14.35
C LEU A 168 -0.91 2.47 14.55
N ILE A 169 -1.24 3.19 13.48
CA ILE A 169 -2.15 4.34 13.55
C ILE A 169 -3.60 3.90 13.74
N ALA A 170 -4.06 2.85 13.06
CA ALA A 170 -5.39 2.31 13.29
C ALA A 170 -5.54 1.79 14.73
N GLY A 171 -4.52 1.11 15.25
CA GLY A 171 -4.48 0.66 16.65
C GLY A 171 -4.51 1.80 17.65
N TYR A 172 -3.77 2.86 17.39
CA TYR A 172 -3.75 4.07 18.20
C TYR A 172 -5.11 4.78 18.23
N LEU A 173 -5.68 5.03 17.04
CA LEU A 173 -6.95 5.75 16.91
C LEU A 173 -8.17 4.95 17.38
N ALA A 174 -8.12 3.62 17.22
CA ALA A 174 -9.16 2.73 17.74
C ALA A 174 -8.96 2.36 19.21
N ASP A 175 -7.87 2.83 19.85
CA ASP A 175 -7.55 2.55 21.25
C ASP A 175 -7.60 1.04 21.57
N VAL A 176 -6.89 0.23 20.74
CA VAL A 176 -6.77 -1.21 20.97
C VAL A 176 -5.74 -1.50 22.05
N ASP A 177 -5.85 -2.64 22.71
CA ASP A 177 -4.94 -3.02 23.80
C ASP A 177 -3.51 -3.25 23.28
N ARG A 178 -3.36 -3.90 22.13
CA ARG A 178 -2.05 -4.19 21.51
C ARG A 178 -2.08 -3.99 20.00
N ALA A 179 -0.92 -3.60 19.45
CA ALA A 179 -0.72 -3.48 18.01
C ALA A 179 0.62 -4.09 17.62
N LEU A 180 0.63 -5.04 16.70
CA LEU A 180 1.82 -5.72 16.21
C LEU A 180 2.16 -5.16 14.83
N ILE A 181 3.39 -4.64 14.69
CA ILE A 181 3.86 -3.98 13.48
C ILE A 181 4.92 -4.83 12.76
N ALA A 182 5.09 -4.63 11.47
CA ALA A 182 6.02 -5.40 10.64
C ALA A 182 7.49 -5.24 11.07
N GLU A 183 7.82 -4.12 11.70
CA GLU A 183 9.18 -3.75 12.07
C GLU A 183 9.70 -4.45 13.32
N VAL A 184 8.79 -4.97 14.18
CA VAL A 184 9.14 -5.50 15.50
C VAL A 184 8.65 -6.92 15.66
N PRO A 185 9.54 -7.94 15.67
CA PRO A 185 9.16 -9.30 16.00
C PRO A 185 8.59 -9.41 17.41
N PHE A 186 7.52 -10.17 17.56
CA PHE A 186 6.81 -10.32 18.84
C PHE A 186 6.92 -11.72 19.43
N ASP A 187 6.96 -11.80 20.76
CA ASP A 187 6.87 -13.04 21.53
C ASP A 187 5.40 -13.34 21.85
N VAL A 188 4.89 -14.46 21.34
CA VAL A 188 3.48 -14.85 21.50
C VAL A 188 3.10 -15.17 22.93
N ASN A 189 4.03 -15.70 23.76
CA ASN A 189 3.74 -15.98 25.17
C ASN A 189 3.56 -14.69 25.95
N ARG A 190 4.51 -13.75 25.82
CA ARG A 190 4.41 -12.42 26.43
C ARG A 190 3.16 -11.68 25.98
N LEU A 191 2.85 -11.72 24.69
CA LEU A 191 1.64 -11.09 24.16
C LEU A 191 0.38 -11.72 24.77
N SER A 192 0.33 -13.04 24.87
CA SER A 192 -0.81 -13.76 25.47
C SER A 192 -1.03 -13.39 26.94
N GLU A 193 0.03 -13.30 27.73
CA GLU A 193 -0.04 -12.83 29.12
C GLU A 193 -0.57 -11.38 29.21
N GLN A 194 -0.09 -10.50 28.35
CA GLN A 194 -0.54 -9.12 28.30
C GLN A 194 -2.02 -9.02 27.91
N LEU A 195 -2.48 -9.75 26.88
CA LEU A 195 -3.88 -9.76 26.46
C LEU A 195 -4.82 -10.33 27.51
N LEU A 196 -4.38 -11.37 28.27
CA LEU A 196 -5.13 -11.87 29.43
C LEU A 196 -5.28 -10.82 30.51
N LYS A 197 -4.20 -10.10 30.81
CA LYS A 197 -4.24 -8.99 31.78
C LYS A 197 -5.18 -7.89 31.29
N ASP A 198 -5.04 -7.43 30.06
CA ASP A 198 -5.89 -6.39 29.48
C ASP A 198 -7.38 -6.80 29.52
N ARG A 199 -7.68 -8.06 29.20
CA ARG A 199 -9.02 -8.65 29.29
C ARG A 199 -9.55 -8.66 30.72
N THR A 200 -8.71 -8.98 31.69
CA THR A 200 -9.10 -9.00 33.12
C THR A 200 -9.36 -7.61 33.67
N ASP A 201 -8.54 -6.64 33.27
CA ASP A 201 -8.64 -5.24 33.68
C ASP A 201 -9.83 -4.51 33.02
N ASN A 202 -10.32 -5.05 31.88
CA ASN A 202 -11.47 -4.48 31.17
C ASN A 202 -12.79 -4.91 31.84
N PRO A 203 -13.65 -3.98 32.24
CA PRO A 203 -14.96 -4.31 32.85
C PRO A 203 -15.87 -5.19 31.99
N SER A 204 -15.67 -5.16 30.65
CA SER A 204 -16.41 -6.00 29.70
C SER A 204 -15.67 -7.29 29.34
N HIS A 205 -14.60 -7.62 30.04
CA HIS A 205 -13.82 -8.86 29.95
C HIS A 205 -13.40 -9.25 28.54
N TYR A 206 -12.99 -8.29 27.70
CA TYR A 206 -12.40 -8.56 26.39
C TYR A 206 -11.09 -7.80 26.19
N SER A 207 -10.27 -8.22 25.24
CA SER A 207 -9.13 -7.47 24.77
C SER A 207 -9.00 -7.56 23.23
N MET A 208 -8.29 -6.61 22.64
CA MET A 208 -8.13 -6.50 21.19
C MET A 208 -6.67 -6.29 20.80
N VAL A 209 -6.23 -7.01 19.79
CA VAL A 209 -4.92 -6.81 19.15
C VAL A 209 -5.10 -6.63 17.65
N VAL A 210 -4.50 -5.60 17.10
CA VAL A 210 -4.31 -5.48 15.65
C VAL A 210 -2.94 -6.04 15.26
N VAL A 211 -2.84 -6.64 14.09
CA VAL A 211 -1.61 -7.24 13.58
C VAL A 211 -1.42 -6.87 12.13
N SER A 212 -0.26 -6.30 11.78
CA SER A 212 0.13 -6.07 10.39
C SER A 212 0.41 -7.40 9.70
N GLU A 213 -0.02 -7.57 8.44
CA GLU A 213 0.21 -8.82 7.67
C GLU A 213 1.71 -9.16 7.53
N GLY A 214 2.61 -8.17 7.66
CA GLY A 214 4.06 -8.35 7.66
C GLY A 214 4.67 -8.60 9.03
N ALA A 215 3.88 -8.67 10.10
CA ALA A 215 4.39 -8.92 11.45
C ALA A 215 4.90 -10.36 11.60
N GLN A 216 5.93 -10.54 12.43
CA GLN A 216 6.61 -11.82 12.61
C GLN A 216 6.62 -12.26 14.07
N MET A 217 6.31 -13.53 14.33
CA MET A 217 6.60 -14.15 15.62
C MET A 217 8.11 -14.34 15.77
N GLN A 218 8.63 -14.19 16.99
CA GLN A 218 10.05 -14.48 17.28
C GLN A 218 10.38 -15.94 16.94
N GLY A 219 11.41 -16.12 16.10
CA GLY A 219 11.80 -17.44 15.60
C GLY A 219 10.93 -18.01 14.47
N GLY A 220 9.93 -17.27 14.01
CA GLY A 220 9.09 -17.61 12.87
C GLY A 220 9.49 -16.90 11.59
N GLU A 221 8.95 -17.35 10.47
CA GLU A 221 9.07 -16.70 9.16
C GLU A 221 7.82 -15.88 8.84
N ILE A 222 7.95 -14.96 7.86
CA ILE A 222 6.79 -14.24 7.32
C ILE A 222 5.83 -15.23 6.68
N VAL A 223 4.54 -15.09 6.96
CA VAL A 223 3.51 -15.99 6.39
C VAL A 223 3.22 -15.58 4.95
N GLU A 224 3.79 -16.32 4.00
CA GLU A 224 3.59 -16.12 2.56
C GLU A 224 2.77 -17.24 1.95
N ARG A 225 1.91 -16.92 0.98
CA ARG A 225 1.07 -17.89 0.26
C ARG A 225 1.12 -17.65 -1.24
N GLY A 226 1.11 -18.74 -2.03
CA GLY A 226 1.01 -18.70 -3.49
C GLY A 226 2.31 -18.39 -4.22
N GLU A 227 2.21 -18.19 -5.53
CA GLU A 227 3.33 -17.85 -6.40
C GLU A 227 3.65 -16.36 -6.38
N ALA A 228 4.90 -16.02 -6.71
CA ALA A 228 5.34 -14.63 -6.82
C ALA A 228 4.74 -13.96 -8.08
N ASP A 229 4.29 -12.70 -7.93
CA ASP A 229 3.84 -11.87 -9.05
C ASP A 229 5.00 -11.33 -9.90
N ALA A 230 4.71 -10.53 -10.93
CA ALA A 230 5.70 -9.97 -11.86
C ALA A 230 6.76 -9.07 -11.19
N TYR A 231 6.50 -8.62 -9.96
CA TYR A 231 7.43 -7.82 -9.16
C TYR A 231 8.19 -8.68 -8.12
N GLY A 232 7.84 -9.95 -7.99
CA GLY A 232 8.47 -10.90 -7.05
C GLY A 232 7.76 -10.97 -5.69
N HIS A 233 6.59 -10.36 -5.55
CA HIS A 233 5.82 -10.39 -4.30
C HIS A 233 4.92 -11.61 -4.23
N ARG A 234 4.96 -12.34 -3.11
CA ARG A 234 3.97 -13.35 -2.77
C ARG A 234 2.84 -12.75 -1.95
N LYS A 235 1.68 -13.38 -1.98
CA LYS A 235 0.55 -12.95 -1.15
C LYS A 235 0.90 -13.18 0.32
N LEU A 236 0.90 -12.12 1.11
CA LEU A 236 0.98 -12.19 2.57
C LEU A 236 -0.42 -12.43 3.15
N GLY A 237 -0.45 -12.77 4.44
CA GLY A 237 -1.68 -12.86 5.22
C GLY A 237 -1.91 -14.23 5.85
N GLY A 238 -2.76 -14.22 6.87
CA GLY A 238 -3.04 -15.37 7.71
C GLY A 238 -2.21 -15.37 9.00
N VAL A 239 -1.36 -14.37 9.23
CA VAL A 239 -0.65 -14.19 10.50
C VAL A 239 -1.65 -13.98 11.65
N GLY A 240 -2.75 -13.28 11.41
CA GLY A 240 -3.81 -13.08 12.40
C GLY A 240 -4.53 -14.35 12.77
N GLU A 241 -4.78 -15.23 11.81
CA GLU A 241 -5.39 -16.56 12.06
C GLU A 241 -4.47 -17.42 12.90
N LEU A 242 -3.20 -17.60 12.48
CA LEU A 242 -2.19 -18.34 13.22
C LEU A 242 -1.95 -17.80 14.62
N LEU A 243 -1.86 -16.47 14.75
CA LEU A 243 -1.75 -15.81 16.04
C LEU A 243 -2.94 -16.10 16.94
N GLY A 244 -4.15 -16.06 16.39
CA GLY A 244 -5.39 -16.37 17.11
C GLY A 244 -5.41 -17.82 17.64
N GLU A 245 -4.98 -18.78 16.82
CA GLU A 245 -4.86 -20.19 17.22
C GLU A 245 -3.85 -20.36 18.37
N GLU A 246 -2.68 -19.73 18.27
CA GLU A 246 -1.65 -19.79 19.30
C GLU A 246 -2.08 -19.12 20.61
N ILE A 247 -2.69 -17.93 20.56
CA ILE A 247 -3.25 -17.28 21.76
C ILE A 247 -4.30 -18.18 22.42
N LYS A 248 -5.21 -18.78 21.63
CA LYS A 248 -6.21 -19.70 22.15
C LYS A 248 -5.57 -20.92 22.82
N ARG A 249 -4.54 -21.49 22.21
CA ARG A 249 -3.80 -22.64 22.77
C ARG A 249 -3.15 -22.30 24.11
N ILE A 250 -2.56 -21.10 24.23
CA ILE A 250 -1.84 -20.67 25.44
C ILE A 250 -2.82 -20.26 26.55
N THR A 251 -3.89 -19.53 26.21
CA THR A 251 -4.78 -18.86 27.19
C THR A 251 -6.05 -19.67 27.51
N GLY A 252 -6.48 -20.53 26.61
CA GLY A 252 -7.80 -21.20 26.68
C GLY A 252 -8.98 -20.25 26.38
N VAL A 253 -8.76 -18.97 26.13
CA VAL A 253 -9.83 -17.98 25.85
C VAL A 253 -10.30 -18.11 24.41
N GLY A 254 -11.60 -17.91 24.19
CA GLY A 254 -12.18 -17.86 22.84
C GLY A 254 -11.66 -16.67 22.04
N ILE A 255 -11.36 -16.88 20.76
CA ILE A 255 -10.81 -15.88 19.85
C ILE A 255 -11.88 -15.41 18.84
N VAL A 256 -11.86 -14.14 18.49
CA VAL A 256 -12.47 -13.57 17.28
C VAL A 256 -11.31 -13.19 16.35
N SER A 257 -11.08 -13.97 15.30
CA SER A 257 -10.06 -13.67 14.28
C SER A 257 -10.73 -13.06 13.06
N GLN A 258 -10.24 -11.89 12.62
CA GLN A 258 -10.77 -11.17 11.46
C GLN A 258 -9.63 -10.57 10.65
N SER A 259 -9.56 -10.85 9.35
CA SER A 259 -8.74 -10.10 8.42
C SER A 259 -9.60 -9.05 7.72
N LEU A 260 -9.23 -7.78 7.81
CA LEU A 260 -9.95 -6.69 7.13
C LEU A 260 -9.63 -6.67 5.64
N GLY A 261 -8.40 -6.97 5.25
CA GLY A 261 -8.00 -7.15 3.86
C GLY A 261 -8.53 -6.02 2.95
N TYR A 262 -9.28 -6.38 1.91
CA TYR A 262 -9.83 -5.43 0.95
C TYR A 262 -10.84 -4.44 1.53
N MET A 263 -11.43 -4.70 2.69
CA MET A 263 -12.34 -3.75 3.33
C MET A 263 -11.65 -2.44 3.70
N MET A 264 -10.35 -2.46 3.96
CA MET A 264 -9.56 -1.27 4.27
C MET A 264 -9.48 -0.28 3.10
N ARG A 265 -9.61 -0.73 1.86
CA ARG A 265 -9.53 0.10 0.64
C ARG A 265 -10.84 0.11 -0.17
N ALA A 266 -11.94 -0.29 0.48
CA ALA A 266 -13.27 -0.24 -0.13
C ALA A 266 -13.95 1.11 0.11
N GLY A 267 -14.85 1.49 -0.79
CA GLY A 267 -15.64 2.71 -0.67
C GLY A 267 -14.91 3.99 -1.09
N ALA A 268 -15.58 5.12 -0.89
CA ALA A 268 -15.06 6.44 -1.28
C ALA A 268 -13.84 6.85 -0.43
N PRO A 269 -12.90 7.62 -0.99
CA PRO A 269 -11.80 8.19 -0.24
C PRO A 269 -12.29 9.18 0.81
N ASP A 270 -11.56 9.31 1.92
CA ASP A 270 -11.84 10.31 2.93
C ASP A 270 -11.38 11.72 2.50
N ALA A 271 -11.69 12.72 3.31
CA ALA A 271 -11.42 14.12 2.99
C ALA A 271 -9.93 14.42 2.85
N LEU A 272 -9.07 13.74 3.63
CA LEU A 272 -7.64 13.98 3.58
C LEU A 272 -7.03 13.41 2.28
N ASP A 273 -7.39 12.19 1.91
CA ASP A 273 -6.96 11.60 0.65
C ASP A 273 -7.45 12.40 -0.56
N LEU A 274 -8.69 12.89 -0.54
CA LEU A 274 -9.21 13.78 -1.60
C LEU A 274 -8.40 15.07 -1.71
N MET A 275 -8.06 15.70 -0.59
CA MET A 275 -7.28 16.94 -0.57
C MET A 275 -5.87 16.70 -1.13
N VAL A 276 -5.20 15.67 -0.67
CA VAL A 276 -3.83 15.35 -1.13
C VAL A 276 -3.84 14.94 -2.61
N ALA A 277 -4.80 14.14 -3.05
CA ALA A 277 -4.90 13.73 -4.44
C ALA A 277 -5.10 14.91 -5.40
N LYS A 278 -6.00 15.85 -5.05
CA LYS A 278 -6.21 17.07 -5.83
C LYS A 278 -4.96 17.96 -5.85
N SER A 279 -4.28 18.12 -4.72
CA SER A 279 -3.05 18.90 -4.63
C SER A 279 -1.91 18.27 -5.44
N TYR A 280 -1.70 16.95 -5.33
CA TYR A 280 -0.67 16.26 -6.13
C TYR A 280 -0.97 16.33 -7.63
N GLY A 281 -2.23 16.15 -8.04
CA GLY A 281 -2.62 16.30 -9.45
C GLY A 281 -2.36 17.69 -9.99
N THR A 282 -2.74 18.73 -9.23
CA THR A 282 -2.48 20.14 -9.59
C THR A 282 -0.98 20.42 -9.70
N MET A 283 -0.18 19.98 -8.72
CA MET A 283 1.27 20.15 -8.74
C MET A 283 1.92 19.45 -9.95
N ALA A 284 1.50 18.23 -10.25
CA ALA A 284 2.06 17.47 -11.36
C ALA A 284 1.86 18.20 -12.70
N VAL A 285 0.66 18.73 -12.94
CA VAL A 285 0.35 19.48 -14.18
C VAL A 285 1.09 20.82 -14.21
N GLN A 286 1.08 21.59 -13.12
CA GLN A 286 1.80 22.87 -13.05
C GLN A 286 3.30 22.72 -13.35
N LEU A 287 3.93 21.70 -12.78
CA LEU A 287 5.35 21.45 -12.99
C LEU A 287 5.65 20.99 -14.43
N LEU A 288 4.75 20.21 -15.04
CA LEU A 288 4.87 19.85 -16.46
C LEU A 288 4.74 21.09 -17.37
N ASP A 289 3.82 22.00 -17.08
CA ASP A 289 3.67 23.28 -17.81
C ASP A 289 4.91 24.17 -17.67
N GLU A 290 5.61 24.10 -16.52
CA GLU A 290 6.90 24.75 -16.29
C GLU A 290 8.08 24.02 -16.97
N GLY A 291 7.84 22.93 -17.67
CA GLY A 291 8.88 22.11 -18.33
C GLY A 291 9.69 21.23 -17.37
N LYS A 292 9.24 21.09 -16.12
CA LYS A 292 9.87 20.20 -15.12
C LYS A 292 9.31 18.80 -15.24
N HIS A 293 10.18 17.80 -15.12
CA HIS A 293 9.80 16.38 -15.14
C HIS A 293 10.84 15.53 -14.42
N GLY A 294 10.61 14.22 -14.29
CA GLY A 294 11.49 13.32 -13.55
C GLY A 294 11.38 13.47 -12.03
N LEU A 295 10.22 13.97 -11.56
CA LEU A 295 9.98 14.23 -10.16
C LEU A 295 8.83 13.34 -9.62
N MET A 296 8.84 13.11 -8.33
CA MET A 296 7.73 12.51 -7.58
C MET A 296 7.13 13.56 -6.65
N MET A 297 5.80 13.66 -6.66
CA MET A 297 5.05 14.47 -5.70
C MET A 297 5.29 13.93 -4.28
N ALA A 298 5.48 14.81 -3.33
CA ALA A 298 5.76 14.43 -1.95
C ALA A 298 5.16 15.42 -0.95
N ILE A 299 4.92 14.93 0.25
CA ILE A 299 4.79 15.76 1.45
C ILE A 299 6.03 15.48 2.30
N ARG A 300 6.71 16.54 2.74
CA ARG A 300 7.85 16.45 3.65
C ARG A 300 7.68 17.49 4.74
N ASP A 301 7.78 17.04 6.00
CA ASP A 301 7.59 17.91 7.18
C ASP A 301 6.27 18.71 7.11
N GLY A 302 5.20 18.08 6.61
CA GLY A 302 3.88 18.67 6.46
C GLY A 302 3.71 19.64 5.28
N ASN A 303 4.72 19.79 4.41
CA ASN A 303 4.67 20.68 3.25
C ASN A 303 4.63 19.90 1.94
N TYR A 304 3.80 20.36 1.00
CA TYR A 304 3.83 19.87 -0.38
C TYR A 304 5.14 20.24 -1.06
N THR A 305 5.79 19.27 -1.64
CA THR A 305 7.09 19.41 -2.30
C THR A 305 7.27 18.32 -3.37
N THR A 306 8.45 18.26 -3.96
CA THR A 306 8.84 17.18 -4.88
C THR A 306 10.19 16.62 -4.49
N VAL A 307 10.41 15.37 -4.86
CA VAL A 307 11.72 14.69 -4.79
C VAL A 307 12.05 14.12 -6.17
N PRO A 308 13.31 13.80 -6.46
CA PRO A 308 13.66 13.08 -7.69
C PRO A 308 12.81 11.81 -7.85
N GLY A 309 12.32 11.53 -9.06
CA GLY A 309 11.40 10.41 -9.32
C GLY A 309 11.98 9.03 -9.01
N ASP A 310 13.31 8.90 -9.04
CA ASP A 310 14.04 7.68 -8.64
C ASP A 310 14.20 7.52 -7.11
N THR A 311 13.72 8.46 -6.32
CA THR A 311 13.83 8.38 -4.85
C THR A 311 13.08 7.16 -4.30
N CYS A 312 11.93 6.82 -4.88
CA CYS A 312 11.12 5.68 -4.43
C CYS A 312 11.86 4.33 -4.46
N ILE A 313 12.90 4.17 -5.30
CA ILE A 313 13.68 2.92 -5.39
C ILE A 313 14.91 2.89 -4.46
N LYS A 314 15.20 3.97 -3.73
CA LYS A 314 16.38 4.09 -2.86
C LYS A 314 16.17 3.54 -1.45
N GLY A 315 14.94 3.18 -1.09
CA GLY A 315 14.60 2.64 0.22
C GLY A 315 13.11 2.35 0.35
N GLN A 316 12.71 2.03 1.56
CA GLN A 316 11.30 1.91 1.96
C GLN A 316 11.07 2.76 3.20
N ARG A 317 9.91 3.41 3.25
CA ARG A 317 9.47 4.10 4.45
C ARG A 317 8.94 3.07 5.45
N ARG A 318 9.34 3.19 6.69
CA ARG A 318 8.96 2.30 7.79
C ARG A 318 8.63 3.12 9.02
N VAL A 319 7.95 2.50 9.97
CA VAL A 319 7.66 3.11 11.27
C VAL A 319 8.96 3.45 12.00
N ASP A 320 9.04 4.67 12.51
CA ASP A 320 10.06 5.04 13.50
C ASP A 320 9.69 4.40 14.86
N VAL A 321 10.26 3.21 15.07
CA VAL A 321 9.95 2.39 16.26
C VAL A 321 10.32 3.12 17.55
N ASP A 322 11.44 3.82 17.57
CA ASP A 322 11.93 4.49 18.80
C ASP A 322 11.02 5.67 19.19
N ALA A 323 10.50 6.39 18.21
CA ALA A 323 9.63 7.54 18.44
C ALA A 323 8.16 7.16 18.70
N LEU A 324 7.65 6.10 18.07
CA LEU A 324 6.21 5.86 17.92
C LEU A 324 5.72 4.56 18.56
N TYR A 325 6.62 3.69 19.06
CA TYR A 325 6.20 2.35 19.48
C TYR A 325 6.91 1.88 20.77
N ASP A 326 6.16 1.22 21.64
CA ASP A 326 6.68 0.52 22.81
C ASP A 326 6.82 -0.97 22.48
N THR A 327 8.06 -1.42 22.26
CA THR A 327 8.40 -2.80 21.90
C THR A 327 8.16 -3.81 23.02
N GLN A 328 8.07 -3.35 24.29
CA GLN A 328 7.81 -4.23 25.44
C GLN A 328 6.32 -4.41 25.66
N ALA A 329 5.55 -3.33 25.50
CA ALA A 329 4.12 -3.35 25.70
C ALA A 329 3.35 -3.67 24.40
N TYR A 330 4.01 -3.77 23.26
CA TYR A 330 3.37 -3.91 21.94
C TYR A 330 2.24 -2.89 21.71
N ARG A 331 2.56 -1.61 22.00
CA ARG A 331 1.60 -0.51 21.91
C ARG A 331 2.15 0.66 21.12
N PRO A 332 1.29 1.38 20.38
CA PRO A 332 1.64 2.71 19.90
C PRO A 332 2.03 3.61 21.08
N ARG A 333 3.13 4.34 20.91
CA ARG A 333 3.62 5.28 21.92
C ARG A 333 4.10 6.55 21.24
N ILE A 334 3.29 7.60 21.29
CA ILE A 334 3.69 8.91 20.81
C ILE A 334 4.39 9.62 21.96
N ALA A 335 5.71 9.61 21.96
CA ALA A 335 6.50 10.12 23.09
C ALA A 335 6.52 11.66 23.15
N LYS A 336 6.45 12.34 21.97
CA LYS A 336 6.52 13.80 21.91
C LYS A 336 5.74 14.31 20.69
N VAL A 337 4.65 15.02 20.95
CA VAL A 337 3.82 15.63 19.88
C VAL A 337 4.33 17.00 19.48
N THR A 338 4.89 17.78 20.43
CA THR A 338 5.36 19.15 20.14
C THR A 338 6.46 19.14 19.10
N GLY A 339 6.22 19.79 17.96
CA GLY A 339 7.14 19.88 16.84
C GLY A 339 7.00 18.72 15.83
N MET A 340 6.11 17.76 16.06
CA MET A 340 5.79 16.76 15.03
C MET A 340 5.00 17.39 13.89
N PRO A 341 5.37 17.13 12.63
CA PRO A 341 4.52 17.41 11.49
C PRO A 341 3.22 16.59 11.55
N MET A 342 2.11 17.17 11.11
CA MET A 342 0.78 16.55 11.19
C MET A 342 0.67 15.19 10.46
N PHE A 343 1.52 14.96 9.46
CA PHE A 343 1.49 13.75 8.61
C PHE A 343 2.63 12.76 8.89
N LEU A 344 3.36 12.92 9.98
CA LEU A 344 4.37 11.98 10.43
C LEU A 344 3.85 11.19 11.63
N TYR A 345 3.14 10.17 11.33
CA TYR A 345 2.83 9.14 12.31
C TYR A 345 3.53 7.85 11.96
#